data_7b87d45beaa70f5dbaa798384e4ed587
#
_entry.id   7b87d45beaa70f5dbaa798384e4ed587
#
_cell.length_a   1.000
_cell.length_b   1.000
_cell.length_c   1.000
_cell.angle_alpha   90.00
_cell.angle_beta   90.00
_cell.angle_gamma   90.00
#
_symmetry.space_group_name_H-M   'P 1'
#
loop_
_entity.id
_entity.type
_entity.pdbx_description
1 polymer ?
#
loop_
_entity_poly.entity_id
_entity_poly.type
_entity_poly.pdbx_seq_one_letter_code
_entity_poly.pdbx_strand_id
1 'polypeptide(L)'
;MKRNAASKRAPLPREADYSKSFIKDWQRLSHSGRYDMNRLKEAMLILIANDGPLGPEWLDHPLKSDWEGHRECHIGGDFLLAYKVDDNGKTGMIVLVRAGTHAELFSG
;
A
#
# COMPACT_ATOMS: atom_id res chain seq x y z
N MET A 1 -22.95 19.00 -15.90
CA MET A 1 -22.78 18.51 -15.51
C MET A 1 -22.54 18.32 -14.47
N LYS A 2 -22.84 17.95 -14.01
CA LYS A 2 -22.69 17.54 -13.11
C LYS A 2 -21.70 16.68 -12.85
N ARG A 3 -21.07 16.11 -13.66
CA ARG A 3 -19.91 15.47 -13.48
C ARG A 3 -18.98 16.21 -12.59
N ASN A 4 -19.03 17.46 -12.59
CA ASN A 4 -18.23 18.24 -11.69
C ASN A 4 -18.57 17.98 -10.25
N ALA A 5 -19.82 17.78 -9.94
CA ALA A 5 -20.21 17.49 -8.59
C ALA A 5 -19.60 16.18 -8.12
N ALA A 6 -19.61 15.17 -8.99
CA ALA A 6 -18.99 13.90 -8.65
C ALA A 6 -17.48 14.07 -8.46
N SER A 7 -16.83 14.84 -9.32
CA SER A 7 -15.39 15.08 -9.19
C SER A 7 -15.04 15.79 -7.91
N LYS A 8 -15.89 16.73 -7.49
CA LYS A 8 -15.63 17.46 -6.26
C LYS A 8 -15.71 16.58 -5.04
N ARG A 9 -16.56 15.56 -5.07
CA ARG A 9 -16.73 14.69 -3.93
C ARG A 9 -15.73 13.58 -3.91
N ALA A 10 -15.18 13.20 -5.05
CA ALA A 10 -14.21 12.13 -5.12
C ALA A 10 -12.81 12.69 -4.90
N PRO A 11 -12.04 12.12 -3.98
CA PRO A 11 -10.65 12.55 -3.82
C PRO A 11 -9.88 12.28 -5.09
N LEU A 12 -8.86 13.09 -5.33
CA LEU A 12 -7.97 12.84 -6.46
C LEU A 12 -7.10 11.64 -6.14
N PRO A 13 -6.78 10.83 -7.13
CA PRO A 13 -5.84 9.73 -6.93
C PRO A 13 -4.49 10.27 -6.46
N ARG A 14 -3.81 9.45 -5.66
CA ARG A 14 -2.45 9.78 -5.23
C ARG A 14 -1.47 9.44 -6.34
N GLU A 15 -0.36 10.16 -6.34
CA GLU A 15 0.79 9.69 -7.08
C GLU A 15 1.35 8.47 -6.35
N ALA A 16 1.99 7.60 -7.12
CA ALA A 16 2.52 6.36 -6.56
C ALA A 16 4.00 6.24 -6.85
N ASP A 17 4.74 5.78 -5.86
CA ASP A 17 6.15 5.50 -6.01
C ASP A 17 6.45 4.21 -5.27
N TYR A 18 7.64 3.68 -5.44
CA TYR A 18 8.02 2.46 -4.76
C TYR A 18 9.53 2.44 -4.54
N SER A 19 9.94 1.76 -3.49
CA SER A 19 11.34 1.62 -3.15
C SER A 19 11.99 0.55 -4.03
N LYS A 20 13.31 0.58 -4.08
CA LYS A 20 14.05 -0.49 -4.77
C LYS A 20 13.81 -1.83 -4.09
N SER A 21 13.68 -1.82 -2.77
CA SER A 21 13.38 -3.05 -2.03
C SER A 21 12.04 -3.63 -2.40
N PHE A 22 11.04 -2.76 -2.62
CA PHE A 22 9.73 -3.23 -3.03
C PHE A 22 9.79 -3.92 -4.39
N ILE A 23 10.56 -3.36 -5.33
CA ILE A 23 10.71 -3.96 -6.65
C ILE A 23 11.30 -5.38 -6.52
N LYS A 24 12.33 -5.52 -5.69
CA LYS A 24 12.92 -6.84 -5.46
C LYS A 24 11.93 -7.79 -4.81
N ASP A 25 11.17 -7.29 -3.84
CA ASP A 25 10.12 -8.10 -3.22
C ASP A 25 9.12 -8.56 -4.25
N TRP A 26 8.66 -7.64 -5.10
CA TRP A 26 7.69 -7.96 -6.14
C TRP A 26 8.17 -9.10 -7.02
N GLN A 27 9.42 -9.01 -7.47
CA GLN A 27 10.00 -10.04 -8.34
C GLN A 27 10.08 -11.38 -7.62
N ARG A 28 10.57 -11.37 -6.38
CA ARG A 28 10.68 -12.59 -5.60
C ARG A 28 9.33 -13.24 -5.35
N LEU A 29 8.37 -12.44 -4.93
CA LEU A 29 7.03 -12.96 -4.61
C LEU A 29 6.33 -13.49 -5.85
N SER A 30 6.49 -12.78 -6.97
CA SER A 30 5.87 -13.20 -8.23
C SER A 30 6.41 -14.54 -8.69
N HIS A 31 7.71 -14.77 -8.54
CA HIS A 31 8.34 -16.00 -8.97
C HIS A 31 7.99 -17.18 -8.08
N SER A 32 7.69 -16.94 -6.81
CA SER A 32 7.43 -18.03 -5.89
C SER A 32 6.14 -18.77 -6.18
N GLY A 33 5.15 -18.08 -6.74
CA GLY A 33 3.85 -18.68 -7.02
C GLY A 33 3.02 -18.97 -5.78
N ARG A 34 3.47 -18.59 -4.59
CA ARG A 34 2.78 -18.92 -3.35
C ARG A 34 1.98 -17.77 -2.76
N TYR A 35 2.09 -16.58 -3.35
CA TYR A 35 1.47 -15.38 -2.80
C TYR A 35 0.41 -14.86 -3.75
N ASP A 36 -0.66 -14.33 -3.18
CA ASP A 36 -1.76 -13.79 -3.97
C ASP A 36 -1.38 -12.40 -4.47
N MET A 37 -0.69 -12.35 -5.59
CA MET A 37 -0.24 -11.09 -6.15
C MET A 37 -1.40 -10.23 -6.66
N ASN A 38 -2.52 -10.86 -7.04
CA ASN A 38 -3.69 -10.10 -7.44
C ASN A 38 -4.28 -9.33 -6.27
N ARG A 39 -4.28 -9.94 -5.09
CA ARG A 39 -4.77 -9.25 -3.90
C ARG A 39 -3.82 -8.13 -3.49
N LEU A 40 -2.51 -8.33 -3.65
CA LEU A 40 -1.55 -7.25 -3.43
C LEU A 40 -1.84 -6.07 -4.37
N LYS A 41 -2.08 -6.37 -5.65
CA LYS A 41 -2.43 -5.31 -6.61
C LYS A 41 -3.70 -4.60 -6.21
N GLU A 42 -4.69 -5.33 -5.70
CA GLU A 42 -5.95 -4.74 -5.27
C GLU A 42 -5.70 -3.73 -4.16
N ALA A 43 -4.90 -4.09 -3.15
CA ALA A 43 -4.57 -3.17 -2.07
C ALA A 43 -3.87 -1.92 -2.61
N MET A 44 -2.91 -2.12 -3.50
CA MET A 44 -2.19 -1.01 -4.10
C MET A 44 -3.12 -0.05 -4.83
N LEU A 45 -4.07 -0.59 -5.59
CA LEU A 45 -5.00 0.23 -6.34
C LEU A 45 -5.94 1.01 -5.43
N ILE A 46 -6.41 0.38 -4.35
CA ILE A 46 -7.26 1.07 -3.39
C ILE A 46 -6.51 2.24 -2.76
N LEU A 47 -5.25 2.01 -2.38
CA LEU A 47 -4.44 3.07 -1.78
C LEU A 47 -4.17 4.20 -2.74
N ILE A 48 -3.88 3.88 -3.99
CA ILE A 48 -3.61 4.90 -5.01
C ILE A 48 -4.86 5.69 -5.34
N ALA A 49 -5.99 5.02 -5.41
CA ALA A 49 -7.25 5.68 -5.76
C ALA A 49 -7.64 6.74 -4.72
N ASN A 50 -7.16 6.58 -3.48
CA ASN A 50 -7.43 7.57 -2.44
C ASN A 50 -8.94 7.78 -2.23
N ASP A 51 -9.69 6.68 -2.30
CA ASP A 51 -11.14 6.73 -2.24
C ASP A 51 -11.63 6.25 -0.87
N GLY A 52 -10.87 6.55 0.16
CA GLY A 52 -11.18 6.16 1.52
C GLY A 52 -10.12 5.20 2.06
N PRO A 53 -10.19 4.88 3.34
CA PRO A 53 -9.23 3.95 3.94
C PRO A 53 -9.50 2.53 3.48
N LEU A 54 -8.50 1.69 3.64
CA LEU A 54 -8.70 0.26 3.45
C LEU A 54 -9.74 -0.25 4.45
N GLY A 55 -10.60 -1.14 4.02
CA GLY A 55 -11.59 -1.72 4.89
C GLY A 55 -10.96 -2.54 6.02
N PRO A 56 -11.76 -2.90 7.04
CA PRO A 56 -11.22 -3.59 8.21
C PRO A 56 -10.63 -4.96 7.90
N GLU A 57 -11.03 -5.57 6.81
CA GLU A 57 -10.49 -6.88 6.43
C GLU A 57 -9.01 -6.82 6.10
N TRP A 58 -8.47 -5.64 5.80
CA TRP A 58 -7.05 -5.48 5.47
C TRP A 58 -6.18 -5.27 6.70
N LEU A 59 -6.76 -5.07 7.87
CA LEU A 59 -6.06 -4.87 9.14
C LEU A 59 -4.98 -3.79 9.03
N ASP A 60 -5.29 -2.70 8.36
CA ASP A 60 -4.36 -1.59 8.14
C ASP A 60 -4.10 -0.85 9.44
N HIS A 61 -2.84 -0.65 9.77
CA HIS A 61 -2.47 0.03 11.02
C HIS A 61 -1.09 0.67 10.90
N PRO A 62 -0.81 1.68 11.71
CA PRO A 62 0.51 2.32 11.71
C PRO A 62 1.55 1.43 12.36
N LEU A 63 2.78 1.58 11.92
CA LEU A 63 3.92 0.88 12.48
C LEU A 63 4.65 1.80 13.48
N LYS A 64 5.53 1.22 14.27
CA LYS A 64 6.21 1.92 15.35
C LYS A 64 7.71 1.72 15.26
N SER A 65 8.44 2.37 16.18
CA SER A 65 9.90 2.23 16.30
C SER A 65 10.58 2.64 15.00
N ASP A 66 11.45 1.77 14.49
CA ASP A 66 12.21 2.10 13.29
C ASP A 66 11.33 2.31 12.06
N TRP A 67 10.08 1.86 12.13
CA TRP A 67 9.13 1.99 11.03
C TRP A 67 8.11 3.09 11.27
N GLU A 68 8.39 3.95 12.23
CA GLU A 68 7.46 5.04 12.51
C GLU A 68 7.22 5.87 11.25
N GLY A 69 5.97 6.27 11.03
CA GLY A 69 5.59 6.98 9.81
C GLY A 69 5.12 6.07 8.70
N HIS A 70 5.33 4.77 8.84
CA HIS A 70 4.86 3.80 7.87
C HIS A 70 3.60 3.12 8.38
N ARG A 71 2.89 2.47 7.45
CA ARG A 71 1.71 1.68 7.77
C ARG A 71 1.88 0.31 7.15
N GLU A 72 1.10 -0.63 7.65
CA GLU A 72 1.12 -2.00 7.16
C GLU A 72 -0.31 -2.46 6.96
N CYS A 73 -0.57 -3.21 5.90
CA CYS A 73 -1.83 -3.90 5.74
C CYS A 73 -1.57 -5.36 5.42
N HIS A 74 -2.57 -6.20 5.72
CA HIS A 74 -2.46 -7.65 5.53
C HIS A 74 -3.09 -8.01 4.21
N ILE A 75 -2.29 -8.60 3.32
CA ILE A 75 -2.76 -9.06 2.03
C ILE A 75 -3.39 -10.43 2.18
N GLY A 76 -2.79 -11.26 3.02
CA GLY A 76 -3.34 -12.59 3.31
C GLY A 76 -2.43 -13.30 4.29
N GLY A 77 -2.98 -13.75 5.43
CA GLY A 77 -2.19 -14.42 6.43
C GLY A 77 -1.00 -13.56 6.84
N ASP A 78 0.19 -14.11 6.65
CA ASP A 78 1.44 -13.42 6.99
C ASP A 78 2.01 -12.62 5.83
N PHE A 79 1.26 -12.45 4.75
CA PHE A 79 1.71 -11.68 3.60
C PHE A 79 1.26 -10.22 3.78
N LEU A 80 2.23 -9.32 3.89
CA LEU A 80 2.00 -7.94 4.30
C LEU A 80 2.50 -6.97 3.24
N LEU A 81 1.91 -5.77 3.24
CA LEU A 81 2.40 -4.64 2.45
C LEU A 81 2.71 -3.50 3.42
N ALA A 82 3.95 -3.04 3.42
CA ALA A 82 4.36 -1.87 4.19
C ALA A 82 4.45 -0.68 3.24
N TYR A 83 3.84 0.42 3.64
CA TYR A 83 3.78 1.61 2.79
C TYR A 83 3.76 2.86 3.65
N LYS A 84 3.89 4.00 3.02
CA LYS A 84 3.68 5.26 3.71
C LYS A 84 2.96 6.24 2.79
N VAL A 85 2.30 7.21 3.39
CA VAL A 85 1.60 8.25 2.67
C VAL A 85 2.33 9.55 2.94
N ASP A 86 2.74 10.20 1.87
CA ASP A 86 3.37 11.51 1.93
C ASP A 86 2.35 12.51 1.46
N ASP A 87 1.83 13.29 2.38
CA ASP A 87 0.77 14.25 2.08
C ASP A 87 1.29 15.61 1.67
N ASN A 88 2.56 15.70 1.32
CA ASN A 88 3.10 16.94 0.79
C ASN A 88 2.51 17.19 -0.59
N GLY A 89 1.76 18.26 -0.73
CA GLY A 89 1.12 18.58 -1.97
C GLY A 89 -0.37 18.32 -1.93
N LYS A 90 -1.01 18.53 -3.04
CA LYS A 90 -2.47 18.53 -3.07
C LYS A 90 -3.07 17.14 -3.12
N THR A 91 -2.40 16.21 -3.76
CA THR A 91 -2.94 14.87 -3.95
C THR A 91 -2.29 13.84 -3.05
N GLY A 92 -1.12 14.18 -2.48
CA GLY A 92 -0.36 13.23 -1.71
C GLY A 92 0.35 12.22 -2.60
N MET A 93 1.17 11.40 -1.98
CA MET A 93 1.89 10.34 -2.65
C MET A 93 1.86 9.09 -1.80
N ILE A 94 1.58 7.95 -2.42
CA ILE A 94 1.69 6.67 -1.75
C ILE A 94 3.04 6.07 -2.14
N VAL A 95 3.81 5.65 -1.15
CA VAL A 95 5.10 5.00 -1.41
C VAL A 95 5.00 3.56 -0.94
N LEU A 96 5.18 2.64 -1.86
CA LEU A 96 5.17 1.20 -1.56
C LEU A 96 6.59 0.82 -1.15
N VAL A 97 6.76 0.39 0.09
CA VAL A 97 8.08 0.28 0.70
C VAL A 97 8.59 -1.15 0.73
N ARG A 98 7.79 -2.09 1.20
CA ARG A 98 8.16 -3.50 1.25
C ARG A 98 6.91 -4.38 1.13
N ALA A 99 7.09 -5.58 0.65
CA ALA A 99 6.04 -6.59 0.66
C ALA A 99 6.67 -7.95 0.99
N GLY A 100 5.98 -8.75 1.79
CA GLY A 100 6.49 -10.05 2.19
C GLY A 100 5.94 -10.46 3.54
N THR A 101 6.60 -11.43 4.16
CA THR A 101 6.19 -11.92 5.47
C THR A 101 6.76 -11.03 6.57
N HIS A 102 6.22 -11.15 7.79
CA HIS A 102 6.77 -10.45 8.94
C HIS A 102 8.26 -10.71 9.08
N ALA A 103 8.66 -11.96 8.95
CA ALA A 103 10.07 -12.30 9.10
C ALA A 103 10.92 -11.60 8.05
N GLU A 104 10.43 -11.52 6.83
CA GLU A 104 11.18 -10.88 5.76
C GLU A 104 11.31 -9.37 5.96
N LEU A 105 10.26 -8.75 6.46
CA LEU A 105 10.23 -7.29 6.58
C LEU A 105 10.88 -6.79 7.86
N PHE A 106 10.72 -7.50 8.96
CA PHE A 106 11.02 -6.96 10.27
C PHE A 106 12.08 -7.71 11.06
N SER A 107 12.60 -8.81 10.55
CA SER A 107 13.64 -9.52 11.28
C SER A 107 15.01 -9.10 10.76
N GLY A 108 15.78 -8.62 11.64
CA GLY A 108 17.14 -8.26 11.35
C GLY A 108 17.32 -6.99 10.58
#